data_fb57a23539108506671252bb1c443899
#
_entry.id   fb57a23539108506671252bb1c443899
#
_cell.length_a   1.000
_cell.length_b   1.000
_cell.length_c   1.000
_cell.angle_alpha   90.00
_cell.angle_beta   90.00
_cell.angle_gamma   90.00
#
_symmetry.space_group_name_H-M   'P 1'
#
loop_
_entity.id
_entity.type
_entity.pdbx_description
1 polymer ?
#
loop_
_entity_poly.entity_id
_entity_poly.type
_entity_poly.pdbx_seq_one_letter_code
_entity_poly.pdbx_strand_id
1 'polypeptide(L)'
;AEIYGPDYAKQIDLARQVLEVFEKTEGVVDVDWYVEDDQTKYRFVVDHEKAALNGISAAQIATTLRAALEGAQGGLVHIPTEKEDLPINIQLDRGQRSSVDGLRSIKVQGDTGNLVSIGELARIETTTQDKSIYHKNLMPTVYVTADVGGSAESPVYVILSLMDAVEKLQQPGITIAQYSTTQPPSTEEF
;
A
#
# COMPACT_ATOMS: atom_id res chain seq x y z
N ALA A 1 -5.29 -2.15 20.22
CA ALA A 1 -4.04 -1.52 20.67
C ALA A 1 -3.54 -0.55 19.61
N GLU A 2 -2.93 0.52 20.05
CA GLU A 2 -2.30 1.53 19.21
C GLU A 2 -0.81 1.56 19.58
N ILE A 3 0.05 1.38 18.57
CA ILE A 3 1.49 1.27 18.78
C ILE A 3 2.15 2.49 18.15
N TYR A 4 2.86 3.24 18.96
CA TYR A 4 3.57 4.46 18.60
C TYR A 4 5.07 4.29 18.73
N GLY A 5 5.86 5.09 18.05
CA GLY A 5 7.31 5.12 18.14
C GLY A 5 7.94 5.92 17.01
N PRO A 6 9.23 6.22 17.10
CA PRO A 6 9.92 7.05 16.09
C PRO A 6 10.30 6.26 14.83
N ASP A 7 10.31 4.92 14.90
CA ASP A 7 10.72 4.03 13.82
C ASP A 7 9.57 3.09 13.43
N TYR A 8 9.02 3.29 12.23
CA TYR A 8 7.85 2.55 11.76
C TYR A 8 8.13 1.04 11.59
N ALA A 9 9.35 0.64 11.20
CA ALA A 9 9.70 -0.77 11.10
C ALA A 9 9.66 -1.46 12.47
N LYS A 10 10.18 -0.80 13.51
CA LYS A 10 10.13 -1.28 14.89
C LYS A 10 8.70 -1.29 15.44
N GLN A 11 7.86 -0.34 15.05
CA GLN A 11 6.43 -0.37 15.39
C GLN A 11 5.76 -1.63 14.82
N ILE A 12 6.05 -1.98 13.56
CA ILE A 12 5.51 -3.19 12.91
C ILE A 12 5.99 -4.46 13.65
N ASP A 13 7.27 -4.52 14.03
CA ASP A 13 7.81 -5.67 14.75
C ASP A 13 7.19 -5.83 16.14
N LEU A 14 6.95 -4.73 16.85
CA LEU A 14 6.23 -4.75 18.13
C LEU A 14 4.75 -5.10 17.91
N ALA A 15 4.10 -4.54 16.88
CA ALA A 15 2.73 -4.85 16.56
C ALA A 15 2.50 -6.33 16.29
N ARG A 16 3.44 -6.99 15.62
CA ARG A 16 3.39 -8.45 15.39
C ARG A 16 3.43 -9.24 16.70
N GLN A 17 4.27 -8.84 17.65
CA GLN A 17 4.31 -9.47 18.97
C GLN A 17 3.01 -9.24 19.74
N VAL A 18 2.44 -8.03 19.68
CA VAL A 18 1.16 -7.70 20.29
C VAL A 18 0.03 -8.53 19.65
N LEU A 19 0.02 -8.66 18.32
CA LEU A 19 -0.94 -9.49 17.59
C LEU A 19 -0.89 -10.96 18.08
N GLU A 20 0.31 -11.52 18.23
CA GLU A 20 0.46 -12.88 18.79
C GLU A 20 -0.05 -13.01 20.22
N VAL A 21 0.09 -11.96 21.04
CA VAL A 21 -0.48 -11.92 22.39
C VAL A 21 -2.00 -11.92 22.32
N PHE A 22 -2.58 -11.13 21.43
CA PHE A 22 -4.04 -11.08 21.22
C PHE A 22 -4.59 -12.44 20.80
N GLU A 23 -3.97 -13.09 19.83
CA GLU A 23 -4.38 -14.43 19.34
C GLU A 23 -4.35 -15.51 20.43
N LYS A 24 -3.43 -15.39 21.41
CA LYS A 24 -3.25 -16.37 22.49
C LYS A 24 -4.10 -16.06 23.74
N THR A 25 -4.74 -14.90 23.78
CA THR A 25 -5.52 -14.48 24.96
C THR A 25 -6.93 -15.04 24.88
N GLU A 26 -7.37 -15.71 25.95
CA GLU A 26 -8.72 -16.27 26.03
C GLU A 26 -9.78 -15.16 25.99
N GLY A 27 -10.83 -15.38 25.20
CA GLY A 27 -11.91 -14.42 25.00
C GLY A 27 -11.63 -13.32 23.94
N VAL A 28 -10.47 -13.38 23.29
CA VAL A 28 -10.14 -12.53 22.11
C VAL A 28 -10.45 -13.32 20.85
N VAL A 29 -11.15 -12.69 19.91
CA VAL A 29 -11.50 -13.24 18.59
C VAL A 29 -11.30 -12.20 17.50
N ASP A 30 -11.27 -12.64 16.23
CA ASP A 30 -11.16 -11.79 15.05
C ASP A 30 -10.01 -10.78 15.14
N VAL A 31 -8.82 -11.30 15.51
CA VAL A 31 -7.60 -10.48 15.63
C VAL A 31 -7.12 -10.06 14.25
N ASP A 32 -6.89 -8.76 14.08
CA ASP A 32 -6.39 -8.17 12.84
C ASP A 32 -5.48 -6.98 13.13
N TRP A 33 -4.73 -6.53 12.14
CA TRP A 33 -3.88 -5.35 12.24
C TRP A 33 -3.92 -4.51 10.96
N TYR A 34 -3.59 -3.22 11.08
CA TYR A 34 -3.62 -2.28 9.95
C TYR A 34 -2.28 -2.20 9.21
N VAL A 35 -1.58 -3.33 9.09
CA VAL A 35 -0.35 -3.43 8.28
C VAL A 35 -0.66 -4.28 7.07
N GLU A 36 -0.64 -3.68 5.90
CA GLU A 36 -0.90 -4.35 4.63
C GLU A 36 0.12 -5.47 4.39
N ASP A 37 -0.33 -6.55 3.77
CA ASP A 37 0.56 -7.61 3.31
C ASP A 37 1.52 -7.10 2.23
N ASP A 38 2.67 -7.75 2.10
CA ASP A 38 3.66 -7.41 1.09
C ASP A 38 3.11 -7.69 -0.31
N GLN A 39 2.92 -6.63 -1.09
CA GLN A 39 2.44 -6.70 -2.46
C GLN A 39 3.58 -6.45 -3.44
N THR A 40 3.60 -7.22 -4.52
CA THR A 40 4.58 -7.06 -5.58
C THR A 40 4.30 -5.80 -6.39
N LYS A 41 5.31 -4.93 -6.52
CA LYS A 41 5.31 -3.72 -7.34
C LYS A 41 6.29 -3.88 -8.49
N TYR A 42 5.83 -3.66 -9.71
CA TYR A 42 6.68 -3.61 -10.90
C TYR A 42 7.02 -2.16 -11.23
N ARG A 43 8.29 -1.83 -11.21
CA ARG A 43 8.80 -0.50 -11.53
C ARG A 43 9.46 -0.50 -12.89
N PHE A 44 8.96 0.31 -13.82
CA PHE A 44 9.57 0.54 -15.11
C PHE A 44 10.65 1.62 -14.98
N VAL A 45 11.90 1.23 -15.15
CA VAL A 45 13.05 2.14 -15.07
C VAL A 45 13.50 2.44 -16.48
N VAL A 46 13.23 3.67 -16.93
CA VAL A 46 13.54 4.10 -18.30
C VAL A 46 15.05 4.23 -18.52
N ASP A 47 15.53 3.67 -19.63
CA ASP A 47 16.85 3.93 -20.16
C ASP A 47 16.80 5.24 -20.95
N HIS A 48 17.21 6.32 -20.31
CA HIS A 48 17.12 7.67 -20.88
C HIS A 48 17.95 7.85 -22.15
N GLU A 49 19.09 7.14 -22.28
CA GLU A 49 19.94 7.23 -23.47
C GLU A 49 19.26 6.56 -24.66
N LYS A 50 18.75 5.35 -24.49
CA LYS A 50 18.00 4.64 -25.54
C LYS A 50 16.73 5.38 -25.93
N ALA A 51 15.99 5.91 -24.95
CA ALA A 51 14.79 6.67 -25.21
C ALA A 51 15.11 7.93 -26.04
N ALA A 52 16.13 8.70 -25.65
CA ALA A 52 16.55 9.89 -26.37
C ALA A 52 17.03 9.60 -27.81
N LEU A 53 17.79 8.52 -28.03
CA LEU A 53 18.22 8.08 -29.36
C LEU A 53 17.04 7.75 -30.29
N ASN A 54 15.90 7.37 -29.75
CA ASN A 54 14.68 7.09 -30.49
C ASN A 54 13.71 8.28 -30.55
N GLY A 55 14.09 9.44 -30.02
CA GLY A 55 13.19 10.62 -29.93
C GLY A 55 11.99 10.37 -29.02
N ILE A 56 12.17 9.61 -27.94
CA ILE A 56 11.10 9.26 -26.99
C ILE A 56 11.47 9.76 -25.61
N SER A 57 10.57 10.50 -24.98
CA SER A 57 10.74 10.96 -23.59
C SER A 57 10.19 9.98 -22.58
N ALA A 58 10.70 10.01 -21.35
CA ALA A 58 10.15 9.25 -20.23
C ALA A 58 8.66 9.60 -19.97
N ALA A 59 8.28 10.85 -20.20
CA ALA A 59 6.89 11.30 -20.07
C ALA A 59 5.97 10.61 -21.08
N GLN A 60 6.41 10.45 -22.33
CA GLN A 60 5.62 9.72 -23.35
C GLN A 60 5.44 8.24 -22.96
N ILE A 61 6.50 7.57 -22.45
CA ILE A 61 6.42 6.20 -21.96
C ILE A 61 5.41 6.10 -20.81
N ALA A 62 5.49 6.99 -19.81
CA ALA A 62 4.60 7.01 -18.67
C ALA A 62 3.14 7.26 -19.09
N THR A 63 2.90 8.21 -20.01
CA THR A 63 1.55 8.51 -20.54
C THR A 63 0.98 7.34 -21.31
N THR A 64 1.80 6.65 -22.12
CA THR A 64 1.38 5.48 -22.89
C THR A 64 1.01 4.32 -21.95
N LEU A 65 1.83 4.05 -20.93
CA LEU A 65 1.52 3.03 -19.93
C LEU A 65 0.25 3.34 -19.14
N ARG A 66 0.06 4.61 -18.73
CA ARG A 66 -1.16 5.05 -18.05
C ARG A 66 -2.38 4.84 -18.92
N ALA A 67 -2.34 5.29 -20.17
CA ALA A 67 -3.45 5.11 -21.11
C ALA A 67 -3.77 3.62 -21.37
N ALA A 68 -2.74 2.78 -21.40
CA ALA A 68 -2.90 1.34 -21.58
C ALA A 68 -3.55 0.67 -20.36
N LEU A 69 -3.20 1.08 -19.14
CA LEU A 69 -3.66 0.47 -17.89
C LEU A 69 -5.00 1.04 -17.40
N GLU A 70 -5.10 2.36 -17.32
CA GLU A 70 -6.25 3.09 -16.77
C GLU A 70 -7.27 3.44 -17.85
N GLY A 71 -6.83 3.50 -19.10
CA GLY A 71 -7.59 4.06 -20.22
C GLY A 71 -7.34 5.55 -20.41
N ALA A 72 -7.79 6.04 -21.55
CA ALA A 72 -7.75 7.44 -21.91
C ALA A 72 -9.15 7.89 -22.37
N GLN A 73 -9.58 9.08 -21.98
CA GLN A 73 -10.82 9.66 -22.47
C GLN A 73 -10.63 10.13 -23.92
N GLY A 74 -11.38 9.51 -24.84
CA GLY A 74 -11.36 9.85 -26.27
C GLY A 74 -12.34 10.95 -26.66
N GLY A 75 -13.21 11.39 -25.75
CA GLY A 75 -14.25 12.38 -25.99
C GLY A 75 -15.56 12.05 -25.30
N LEU A 76 -16.63 12.74 -25.73
CA LEU A 76 -17.99 12.53 -25.23
C LEU A 76 -18.93 12.17 -26.37
N VAL A 77 -19.90 11.32 -26.11
CA VAL A 77 -21.02 11.03 -27.03
C VAL A 77 -22.26 11.73 -26.51
N HIS A 78 -22.84 12.58 -27.35
CA HIS A 78 -24.12 13.24 -27.11
C HIS A 78 -25.26 12.34 -27.59
N ILE A 79 -26.03 11.80 -26.68
CA ILE A 79 -27.25 11.04 -27.00
C ILE A 79 -28.46 11.89 -26.61
N PRO A 80 -29.36 12.23 -27.54
CA PRO A 80 -30.47 13.14 -27.25
C PRO A 80 -31.43 12.71 -26.16
N THR A 81 -31.48 11.43 -25.85
CA THR A 81 -32.34 10.85 -24.80
C THR A 81 -31.69 10.81 -23.42
N GLU A 82 -30.38 11.04 -23.34
CA GLU A 82 -29.65 11.02 -22.07
C GLU A 82 -29.51 12.43 -21.50
N LYS A 83 -29.54 12.53 -20.17
CA LYS A 83 -29.38 13.81 -19.46
C LYS A 83 -27.93 14.30 -19.45
N GLU A 84 -26.98 13.37 -19.49
CA GLU A 84 -25.55 13.63 -19.41
C GLU A 84 -24.85 12.99 -20.59
N ASP A 85 -23.77 13.61 -21.04
CA ASP A 85 -22.94 13.09 -22.11
C ASP A 85 -22.19 11.84 -21.64
N LEU A 86 -22.11 10.84 -22.51
CA LEU A 86 -21.41 9.60 -22.20
C LEU A 86 -19.92 9.71 -22.56
N PRO A 87 -19.01 9.47 -21.61
CA PRO A 87 -17.58 9.48 -21.89
C PRO A 87 -17.16 8.26 -22.74
N ILE A 88 -16.36 8.52 -23.78
CA ILE A 88 -15.66 7.46 -24.53
C ILE A 88 -14.38 7.14 -23.78
N ASN A 89 -14.29 5.92 -23.26
CA ASN A 89 -13.06 5.43 -22.62
C ASN A 89 -12.35 4.45 -23.54
N ILE A 90 -11.10 4.73 -23.89
CA ILE A 90 -10.25 3.90 -24.75
C ILE A 90 -9.20 3.25 -23.87
N GLN A 91 -9.17 1.93 -23.79
CA GLN A 91 -8.16 1.17 -23.05
C GLN A 91 -7.82 -0.14 -23.75
N LEU A 92 -6.67 -0.70 -23.42
CA LEU A 92 -6.31 -2.03 -23.90
C LEU A 92 -7.22 -3.11 -23.32
N ASP A 93 -7.39 -4.19 -24.09
CA ASP A 93 -8.06 -5.39 -23.60
C ASP A 93 -7.40 -5.92 -22.33
N ARG A 94 -8.21 -6.49 -21.43
CA ARG A 94 -7.74 -6.98 -20.13
C ARG A 94 -6.60 -8.01 -20.26
N GLY A 95 -6.67 -8.89 -21.27
CA GLY A 95 -5.64 -9.90 -21.53
C GLY A 95 -4.28 -9.27 -21.84
N GLN A 96 -4.26 -8.15 -22.55
CA GLN A 96 -3.03 -7.44 -22.94
C GLN A 96 -2.42 -6.62 -21.80
N ARG A 97 -3.24 -6.07 -20.88
CA ARG A 97 -2.79 -5.22 -19.79
C ARG A 97 -2.61 -5.93 -18.44
N SER A 98 -2.95 -7.22 -18.35
CA SER A 98 -2.89 -8.01 -17.12
C SER A 98 -1.54 -8.69 -16.88
N SER A 99 -0.59 -8.59 -17.80
CA SER A 99 0.74 -9.20 -17.68
C SER A 99 1.84 -8.17 -17.93
N VAL A 100 2.97 -8.37 -17.24
CA VAL A 100 4.17 -7.55 -17.43
C VAL A 100 4.68 -7.66 -18.87
N ASP A 101 4.61 -8.83 -19.47
CA ASP A 101 5.06 -9.05 -20.86
C ASP A 101 4.13 -8.35 -21.87
N GLY A 102 2.84 -8.33 -21.60
CA GLY A 102 1.89 -7.52 -22.37
C GLY A 102 2.26 -6.03 -22.36
N LEU A 103 2.56 -5.49 -21.18
CA LEU A 103 2.98 -4.09 -21.05
C LEU A 103 4.34 -3.79 -21.73
N ARG A 104 5.29 -4.73 -21.70
CA ARG A 104 6.57 -4.60 -22.41
C ARG A 104 6.40 -4.52 -23.92
N SER A 105 5.40 -5.19 -24.48
CA SER A 105 5.15 -5.26 -25.92
C SER A 105 4.49 -3.99 -26.48
N ILE A 106 3.96 -3.10 -25.62
CA ILE A 106 3.37 -1.83 -26.02
C ILE A 106 4.42 -0.99 -26.72
N LYS A 107 4.02 -0.38 -27.85
CA LYS A 107 4.93 0.46 -28.65
C LYS A 107 4.65 1.92 -28.41
N VAL A 108 5.73 2.71 -28.34
CA VAL A 108 5.72 4.16 -28.27
C VAL A 108 6.28 4.70 -29.57
N GLN A 109 5.67 5.75 -30.10
CA GLN A 109 6.13 6.40 -31.33
C GLN A 109 7.19 7.46 -31.00
N GLY A 110 8.34 7.36 -31.65
CA GLY A 110 9.37 8.38 -31.61
C GLY A 110 9.16 9.53 -32.61
N ASP A 111 9.96 10.57 -32.49
CA ASP A 111 9.84 11.81 -33.31
C ASP A 111 9.97 11.54 -34.82
N THR A 112 10.69 10.51 -35.22
CA THR A 112 10.83 10.10 -36.63
C THR A 112 9.73 9.17 -37.13
N GLY A 113 8.72 8.89 -36.30
CA GLY A 113 7.63 7.98 -36.62
C GLY A 113 7.93 6.50 -36.39
N ASN A 114 9.14 6.14 -35.93
CA ASN A 114 9.50 4.79 -35.53
C ASN A 114 8.72 4.32 -34.31
N LEU A 115 8.34 3.06 -34.29
CA LEU A 115 7.63 2.44 -33.17
C LEU A 115 8.60 1.54 -32.40
N VAL A 116 8.86 1.90 -31.15
CA VAL A 116 9.78 1.16 -30.26
C VAL A 116 9.01 0.57 -29.08
N SER A 117 9.27 -0.68 -28.72
CA SER A 117 8.62 -1.33 -27.60
C SER A 117 9.09 -0.78 -26.25
N ILE A 118 8.19 -0.70 -25.27
CA ILE A 118 8.57 -0.25 -23.91
C ILE A 118 9.64 -1.17 -23.31
N GLY A 119 9.60 -2.47 -23.62
CA GLY A 119 10.59 -3.44 -23.16
C GLY A 119 12.01 -3.18 -23.69
N GLU A 120 12.18 -2.44 -24.79
CA GLU A 120 13.49 -1.99 -25.29
C GLU A 120 13.95 -0.70 -24.62
N LEU A 121 13.00 0.13 -24.16
CA LEU A 121 13.26 1.47 -23.59
C LEU A 121 13.35 1.46 -22.07
N ALA A 122 12.86 0.41 -21.40
CA ALA A 122 12.81 0.34 -19.95
C ALA A 122 13.11 -1.07 -19.44
N ARG A 123 13.85 -1.16 -18.36
CA ARG A 123 13.96 -2.40 -17.58
C ARG A 123 12.86 -2.43 -16.51
N ILE A 124 12.44 -3.64 -16.15
CA ILE A 124 11.44 -3.84 -15.11
C ILE A 124 12.14 -4.37 -13.86
N GLU A 125 11.95 -3.66 -12.77
CA GLU A 125 12.42 -4.06 -11.45
C GLU A 125 11.24 -4.52 -10.62
N THR A 126 11.38 -5.67 -9.98
CA THR A 126 10.40 -6.16 -9.00
C THR A 126 10.79 -5.64 -7.63
N THR A 127 9.87 -5.00 -6.96
CA THR A 127 10.05 -4.47 -5.61
C THR A 127 8.77 -4.69 -4.81
N THR A 128 8.79 -4.37 -3.52
CA THR A 128 7.60 -4.39 -2.66
C THR A 128 6.89 -3.04 -2.74
N GLN A 129 5.56 -3.08 -2.72
CA GLN A 129 4.73 -1.88 -2.62
C GLN A 129 4.95 -1.21 -1.27
N ASP A 130 5.06 0.12 -1.29
CA ASP A 130 5.12 0.90 -0.06
C ASP A 130 3.79 0.74 0.71
N LYS A 131 3.88 0.47 2.00
CA LYS A 131 2.71 0.29 2.87
C LYS A 131 2.15 1.65 3.29
N SER A 132 0.86 1.70 3.56
CA SER A 132 0.21 2.88 4.13
C SER A 132 0.69 3.11 5.56
N ILE A 133 1.03 4.33 5.90
CA ILE A 133 1.41 4.73 7.24
C ILE A 133 0.24 5.51 7.85
N TYR A 134 -0.43 4.89 8.81
CA TYR A 134 -1.52 5.54 9.54
C TYR A 134 -0.97 6.53 10.56
N HIS A 135 -1.67 7.62 10.76
CA HIS A 135 -1.32 8.63 11.75
C HIS A 135 -2.51 8.92 12.66
N LYS A 136 -2.24 9.03 13.95
CA LYS A 136 -3.17 9.55 14.95
C LYS A 136 -2.51 10.69 15.72
N ASN A 137 -3.18 11.84 15.80
CA ASN A 137 -2.64 13.04 16.42
C ASN A 137 -1.23 13.41 15.87
N LEU A 138 -1.06 13.29 14.56
CA LEU A 138 0.19 13.55 13.82
C LEU A 138 1.33 12.54 14.11
N MET A 139 1.10 11.51 14.89
CA MET A 139 2.09 10.46 15.19
C MET A 139 1.84 9.24 14.31
N PRO A 140 2.87 8.65 13.68
CA PRO A 140 2.75 7.36 13.00
C PRO A 140 2.26 6.30 13.99
N THR A 141 1.28 5.51 13.57
CA THR A 141 0.61 4.56 14.46
C THR A 141 0.35 3.25 13.73
N VAL A 142 0.64 2.13 14.38
CA VAL A 142 0.19 0.81 13.95
C VAL A 142 -0.95 0.36 14.86
N TYR A 143 -2.06 -0.08 14.25
CA TYR A 143 -3.22 -0.58 14.96
C TYR A 143 -3.22 -2.11 14.97
N VAL A 144 -3.46 -2.70 16.15
CA VAL A 144 -3.86 -4.09 16.33
C VAL A 144 -5.27 -4.08 16.94
N THR A 145 -6.20 -4.73 16.28
CA THR A 145 -7.62 -4.75 16.62
C THR A 145 -8.07 -6.19 16.89
N ALA A 146 -9.09 -6.35 17.71
CA ALA A 146 -9.74 -7.63 17.94
C ALA A 146 -11.13 -7.40 18.53
N ASP A 147 -11.97 -8.40 18.41
CA ASP A 147 -13.24 -8.45 19.10
C ASP A 147 -13.16 -9.34 20.36
N VAL A 148 -14.10 -9.18 21.25
CA VAL A 148 -14.24 -10.01 22.46
C VAL A 148 -15.43 -10.94 22.29
N GLY A 149 -15.19 -12.24 22.48
CA GLY A 149 -16.21 -13.26 22.31
C GLY A 149 -16.06 -14.44 23.26
N GLY A 150 -16.99 -15.38 23.16
CA GLY A 150 -16.96 -16.61 23.95
C GLY A 150 -17.41 -16.44 25.42
N SER A 151 -16.65 -16.99 26.34
CA SER A 151 -16.97 -17.02 27.77
C SER A 151 -16.63 -15.74 28.54
N ALA A 152 -15.98 -14.77 27.87
CA ALA A 152 -15.61 -13.50 28.52
C ALA A 152 -16.86 -12.65 28.77
N GLU A 153 -17.21 -12.48 30.06
CA GLU A 153 -18.41 -11.72 30.47
C GLU A 153 -18.29 -10.21 30.20
N SER A 154 -17.04 -9.70 30.13
CA SER A 154 -16.81 -8.25 29.92
C SER A 154 -15.49 -7.99 29.19
N PRO A 155 -15.49 -7.10 28.20
CA PRO A 155 -14.28 -6.65 27.51
C PRO A 155 -13.20 -6.10 28.44
N VAL A 156 -13.58 -5.56 29.60
CA VAL A 156 -12.64 -5.00 30.58
C VAL A 156 -11.67 -6.04 31.12
N TYR A 157 -12.15 -7.26 31.43
CA TYR A 157 -11.27 -8.33 31.91
C TYR A 157 -10.29 -8.79 30.84
N VAL A 158 -10.73 -8.86 29.60
CA VAL A 158 -9.87 -9.18 28.46
C VAL A 158 -8.80 -8.10 28.27
N ILE A 159 -9.17 -6.83 28.34
CA ILE A 159 -8.21 -5.72 28.27
C ILE A 159 -7.15 -5.78 29.37
N LEU A 160 -7.54 -6.06 30.61
CA LEU A 160 -6.59 -6.20 31.72
C LEU A 160 -5.63 -7.38 31.49
N SER A 161 -6.14 -8.53 31.03
CA SER A 161 -5.30 -9.68 30.68
C SER A 161 -4.33 -9.39 29.55
N LEU A 162 -4.78 -8.64 28.54
CA LEU A 162 -3.91 -8.18 27.44
C LEU A 162 -2.83 -7.23 27.93
N MET A 163 -3.15 -6.28 28.81
CA MET A 163 -2.18 -5.36 29.39
C MET A 163 -1.09 -6.10 30.17
N ASP A 164 -1.46 -7.05 31.02
CA ASP A 164 -0.53 -7.91 31.76
C ASP A 164 0.36 -8.76 30.86
N ALA A 165 -0.17 -9.20 29.73
CA ALA A 165 0.57 -9.99 28.76
C ALA A 165 1.55 -9.13 27.92
N VAL A 166 1.11 -7.93 27.50
CA VAL A 166 1.93 -6.97 26.75
C VAL A 166 3.07 -6.42 27.61
N GLU A 167 2.86 -6.23 28.93
CA GLU A 167 3.92 -5.77 29.85
C GLU A 167 5.13 -6.72 29.88
N LYS A 168 4.92 -7.99 29.58
CA LYS A 168 5.97 -9.00 29.53
C LYS A 168 6.75 -9.03 28.23
N LEU A 169 6.28 -8.28 27.20
CA LEU A 169 6.99 -8.20 25.93
C LEU A 169 8.32 -7.46 26.11
N GLN A 170 9.35 -7.99 25.48
CA GLN A 170 10.67 -7.39 25.47
C GLN A 170 11.16 -7.31 24.03
N GLN A 171 11.65 -6.14 23.66
CA GLN A 171 12.29 -5.95 22.37
C GLN A 171 13.71 -5.40 22.58
N PRO A 172 14.75 -6.03 22.01
CA PRO A 172 16.14 -5.61 22.22
C PRO A 172 16.35 -4.14 21.83
N GLY A 173 16.88 -3.36 22.77
CA GLY A 173 17.19 -1.94 22.53
C GLY A 173 16.00 -1.00 22.50
N ILE A 174 14.82 -1.44 22.97
CA ILE A 174 13.61 -0.62 23.06
C ILE A 174 13.01 -0.75 24.46
N THR A 175 12.57 0.38 25.01
CA THR A 175 11.75 0.42 26.21
C THR A 175 10.29 0.52 25.79
N ILE A 176 9.46 -0.43 26.25
CA ILE A 176 8.01 -0.43 25.95
C ILE A 176 7.30 0.22 27.15
N ALA A 177 6.51 1.24 26.89
CA ALA A 177 5.64 1.88 27.89
C ALA A 177 4.18 1.71 27.47
N GLN A 178 3.31 1.42 28.42
CA GLN A 178 1.87 1.27 28.18
C GLN A 178 1.11 2.49 28.70
N TYR A 179 0.15 2.95 27.89
CA TYR A 179 -0.74 4.06 28.22
C TYR A 179 -2.19 3.58 28.07
N SER A 180 -2.93 3.50 29.17
CA SER A 180 -4.32 3.01 29.17
C SER A 180 -5.36 4.13 29.22
N THR A 181 -5.05 5.21 29.91
CA THR A 181 -5.97 6.34 30.17
C THR A 181 -5.46 7.68 29.66
N THR A 182 -4.19 7.75 29.29
CA THR A 182 -3.52 8.95 28.76
C THR A 182 -2.97 8.64 27.39
N GLN A 183 -2.77 9.67 26.58
CA GLN A 183 -2.04 9.53 25.31
C GLN A 183 -0.53 9.42 25.58
N PRO A 184 0.21 8.70 24.72
CA PRO A 184 1.66 8.74 24.76
C PRO A 184 2.15 10.20 24.49
N PRO A 185 3.31 10.57 25.01
CA PRO A 185 3.93 11.84 24.70
C PRO A 185 4.20 11.99 23.19
N SER A 186 4.56 13.17 22.74
CA SER A 186 4.91 13.41 21.33
C SER A 186 6.10 12.56 20.90
N THR A 187 6.22 12.28 19.59
CA THR A 187 7.33 11.49 19.03
C THR A 187 8.72 12.08 19.27
N GLU A 188 8.81 13.32 19.74
CA GLU A 188 10.06 13.96 20.07
C GLU A 188 10.66 13.50 21.43
N GLU A 189 9.88 12.76 22.21
CA GLU A 189 10.27 12.25 23.54
C GLU A 189 10.64 10.73 23.53
N PHE A 190 10.67 10.10 22.36
CA PHE A 190 11.04 8.68 22.21
C PHE A 190 12.50 8.47 21.83
#